data_9b4dc4b405b6f069f8fb7d0329c37817
#
_entry.id   9b4dc4b405b6f069f8fb7d0329c37817
#
_cell.length_a   1.000
_cell.length_b   1.000
_cell.length_c   1.000
_cell.angle_alpha   90.00
_cell.angle_beta   90.00
_cell.angle_gamma   90.00
#
_symmetry.space_group_name_H-M   'P 1'
#
loop_
_entity.id
_entity.type
_entity.pdbx_description
1 polymer ?
#
loop_
_entity_poly.entity_id
_entity_poly.type
_entity_poly.pdbx_seq_one_letter_code
_entity_poly.pdbx_strand_id
1 'polypeptide(L)'
;MAKYVLALDQGTTSSRAIVFDKKGNIVAKAQKEFDQIYPAAGWVEHDPMEILFSQFQAVTSVFSSSGVKPEDIAAIGITNQRETTIMWDRETGKPVYNAIVWQCRRTAELCEQIKADGMEEYIKDKTGLVIDAYFSGTKIKWILDNVPGARALAEADQLLFGTVETWLIWNLTGGRVHITDYSNASRTMLFDVDNLCWDEKMCEYLNIPMSILPEVKPSSMVYGKVAGGIIGLEDLEGIPIAGAIGDQPAALFGQACFEPGQAKNTYGTGCFLLMNTGEKRVKSKNNLLTGVAWGIGDKVEYAIEGSAFNAGSVIKWLRDELHMIDNAKRCDELAESVPDANGIYFVPAFTGLGAPYWDMYARGCVVGITRGTTKAHFGCIVGLTRGVNRAHIARSVLEAIAYQMTDLLEAMEDDSGITFTELRVDGGASVSDILLQIQSDMIRTIVDRPKTVETTALGAAYLAGLAVGYWKDRDEIAQNREIEKIFTPQMEKSHRDELYKGWKRAVERSRDWAKD
;
A
#
# COMPACT_ATOMS: atom_id res chain seq x y z
N MET A 1 -34.75 -5.37 -0.49
CA MET A 1 -33.44 -5.86 -0.03
C MET A 1 -32.39 -4.99 -0.71
N ALA A 2 -31.40 -4.56 0.04
CA ALA A 2 -30.27 -3.82 -0.51
C ALA A 2 -29.58 -4.62 -1.63
N LYS A 3 -29.14 -3.93 -2.69
CA LYS A 3 -28.60 -4.55 -3.91
C LYS A 3 -27.09 -4.39 -4.05
N TYR A 4 -26.51 -3.45 -3.29
CA TYR A 4 -25.14 -3.01 -3.51
C TYR A 4 -24.40 -2.75 -2.20
N VAL A 5 -23.08 -2.70 -2.27
CA VAL A 5 -22.20 -2.20 -1.21
C VAL A 5 -21.40 -1.03 -1.78
N LEU A 6 -21.26 0.05 -1.01
CA LEU A 6 -20.45 1.21 -1.36
C LEU A 6 -19.07 1.09 -0.71
N ALA A 7 -18.02 1.20 -1.50
CA ALA A 7 -16.65 1.33 -1.01
C ALA A 7 -16.17 2.76 -1.15
N LEU A 8 -15.55 3.28 -0.09
CA LEU A 8 -14.78 4.51 -0.07
C LEU A 8 -13.30 4.14 -0.08
N ASP A 9 -12.60 4.51 -1.14
CA ASP A 9 -11.17 4.24 -1.31
C ASP A 9 -10.41 5.56 -1.33
N GLN A 10 -9.79 5.88 -0.20
CA GLN A 10 -9.04 7.11 -0.03
C GLN A 10 -7.54 6.85 -0.29
N GLY A 11 -7.11 7.06 -1.53
CA GLY A 11 -5.72 6.92 -1.96
C GLY A 11 -4.85 8.14 -1.66
N THR A 12 -3.56 8.07 -2.01
CA THR A 12 -2.60 9.16 -1.76
C THR A 12 -2.89 10.42 -2.57
N THR A 13 -3.42 10.28 -3.79
CA THR A 13 -3.63 11.43 -4.70
C THR A 13 -5.08 11.68 -5.06
N SER A 14 -5.99 10.80 -4.65
CA SER A 14 -7.40 10.89 -5.01
C SER A 14 -8.27 10.06 -4.10
N SER A 15 -9.52 10.49 -3.93
CA SER A 15 -10.58 9.78 -3.26
C SER A 15 -11.52 9.15 -4.28
N ARG A 16 -11.94 7.91 -4.04
CA ARG A 16 -12.86 7.15 -4.90
C ARG A 16 -14.08 6.70 -4.14
N ALA A 17 -15.21 6.62 -4.84
CA ALA A 17 -16.42 5.95 -4.40
C ALA A 17 -16.81 4.93 -5.45
N ILE A 18 -16.97 3.67 -5.06
CA ILE A 18 -17.23 2.57 -5.97
C ILE A 18 -18.38 1.72 -5.43
N VAL A 19 -19.37 1.48 -6.25
CA VAL A 19 -20.54 0.65 -5.93
C VAL A 19 -20.36 -0.72 -6.55
N PHE A 20 -20.46 -1.76 -5.71
CA PHE A 20 -20.33 -3.15 -6.11
C PHE A 20 -21.64 -3.91 -5.97
N ASP A 21 -21.93 -4.79 -6.94
CA ASP A 21 -23.04 -5.75 -6.87
C ASP A 21 -22.64 -7.01 -6.07
N LYS A 22 -23.61 -7.93 -5.94
CA LYS A 22 -23.44 -9.20 -5.21
C LYS A 22 -22.34 -10.10 -5.80
N LYS A 23 -21.99 -9.93 -7.08
CA LYS A 23 -20.93 -10.67 -7.77
C LYS A 23 -19.56 -9.97 -7.70
N GLY A 24 -19.48 -8.80 -7.03
CA GLY A 24 -18.25 -8.01 -7.00
C GLY A 24 -17.99 -7.20 -8.27
N ASN A 25 -18.97 -7.07 -9.17
CA ASN A 25 -18.84 -6.21 -10.35
C ASN A 25 -19.01 -4.74 -9.97
N ILE A 26 -18.25 -3.89 -10.64
CA ILE A 26 -18.40 -2.44 -10.52
C ILE A 26 -19.68 -2.00 -11.23
N VAL A 27 -20.62 -1.46 -10.49
CA VAL A 27 -21.88 -0.88 -11.00
C VAL A 27 -21.68 0.59 -11.34
N ALA A 28 -20.96 1.29 -10.48
CA ALA A 28 -20.63 2.71 -10.65
C ALA A 28 -19.34 3.05 -9.94
N LYS A 29 -18.60 4.02 -10.47
CA LYS A 29 -17.44 4.60 -9.80
C LYS A 29 -17.29 6.08 -10.11
N ALA A 30 -16.80 6.82 -9.12
CA ALA A 30 -16.38 8.20 -9.28
C ALA A 30 -15.06 8.42 -8.53
N GLN A 31 -14.26 9.35 -9.02
CA GLN A 31 -12.97 9.70 -8.45
C GLN A 31 -12.83 11.22 -8.39
N LYS A 32 -12.13 11.70 -7.37
CA LYS A 32 -11.80 13.11 -7.18
C LYS A 32 -10.36 13.23 -6.70
N GLU A 33 -9.54 13.95 -7.42
CA GLU A 33 -8.19 14.30 -7.01
C GLU A 33 -8.21 15.43 -5.99
N PHE A 34 -7.15 15.53 -5.17
CA PHE A 34 -6.90 16.60 -4.21
C PHE A 34 -5.41 16.99 -4.22
N ASP A 35 -5.14 18.19 -3.71
CA ASP A 35 -3.81 18.78 -3.80
C ASP A 35 -2.78 18.11 -2.88
N GLN A 36 -1.55 18.04 -3.38
CA GLN A 36 -0.38 17.59 -2.63
C GLN A 36 0.41 18.80 -2.14
N ILE A 37 0.74 18.85 -0.85
CA ILE A 37 1.45 19.98 -0.23
C ILE A 37 2.89 19.57 0.09
N TYR A 38 3.87 20.34 -0.39
CA TYR A 38 5.29 20.11 -0.19
C TYR A 38 5.96 21.29 0.52
N PRO A 39 5.85 21.43 1.86
CA PRO A 39 6.32 22.61 2.59
C PRO A 39 7.85 22.76 2.59
N ALA A 40 8.58 21.65 2.54
CA ALA A 40 10.03 21.60 2.52
C ALA A 40 10.52 20.34 1.79
N ALA A 41 11.83 20.27 1.52
CA ALA A 41 12.42 19.09 0.90
C ALA A 41 12.17 17.82 1.74
N GLY A 42 11.58 16.80 1.12
CA GLY A 42 11.22 15.55 1.78
C GLY A 42 9.98 15.62 2.69
N TRP A 43 9.30 16.77 2.77
CA TRP A 43 8.05 16.90 3.49
C TRP A 43 6.85 16.75 2.55
N VAL A 44 5.87 15.97 2.97
CA VAL A 44 4.65 15.72 2.20
C VAL A 44 3.45 15.82 3.15
N GLU A 45 2.48 16.64 2.78
CA GLU A 45 1.26 16.89 3.56
C GLU A 45 0.02 16.88 2.67
N HIS A 46 -1.12 16.62 3.27
CA HIS A 46 -2.44 16.84 2.69
C HIS A 46 -3.29 17.72 3.61
N ASP A 47 -4.22 18.46 3.06
CA ASP A 47 -5.28 19.09 3.86
C ASP A 47 -6.32 18.04 4.25
N PRO A 48 -6.55 17.76 5.56
CA PRO A 48 -7.55 16.79 5.99
C PRO A 48 -8.97 17.14 5.54
N MET A 49 -9.26 18.42 5.33
CA MET A 49 -10.57 18.85 4.83
C MET A 49 -10.72 18.56 3.33
N GLU A 50 -9.66 18.69 2.54
CA GLU A 50 -9.69 18.28 1.13
C GLU A 50 -9.85 16.75 0.99
N ILE A 51 -9.18 15.95 1.83
CA ILE A 51 -9.42 14.50 1.91
C ILE A 51 -10.91 14.21 2.15
N LEU A 52 -11.51 14.87 3.14
CA LEU A 52 -12.92 14.68 3.49
C LEU A 52 -13.86 15.10 2.36
N PHE A 53 -13.68 16.33 1.85
CA PHE A 53 -14.56 16.88 0.82
C PHE A 53 -14.42 16.16 -0.51
N SER A 54 -13.21 15.78 -0.93
CA SER A 54 -13.01 15.00 -2.15
C SER A 54 -13.70 13.62 -2.04
N GLN A 55 -13.68 12.99 -0.85
CA GLN A 55 -14.41 11.75 -0.62
C GLN A 55 -15.92 11.95 -0.71
N PHE A 56 -16.47 13.01 -0.12
CA PHE A 56 -17.90 13.33 -0.21
C PHE A 56 -18.32 13.66 -1.64
N GLN A 57 -17.49 14.41 -2.38
CA GLN A 57 -17.74 14.71 -3.79
C GLN A 57 -17.73 13.43 -4.65
N ALA A 58 -16.82 12.49 -4.38
CA ALA A 58 -16.80 11.21 -5.10
C ALA A 58 -18.09 10.41 -4.82
N VAL A 59 -18.56 10.38 -3.56
CA VAL A 59 -19.82 9.74 -3.19
C VAL A 59 -21.01 10.40 -3.89
N THR A 60 -21.15 11.71 -3.82
CA THR A 60 -22.23 12.45 -4.48
C THR A 60 -22.21 12.22 -5.99
N SER A 61 -21.01 12.20 -6.59
CA SER A 61 -20.84 11.98 -8.02
C SER A 61 -21.25 10.58 -8.46
N VAL A 62 -20.96 9.54 -7.64
CA VAL A 62 -21.33 8.16 -7.98
C VAL A 62 -22.85 7.97 -8.03
N PHE A 63 -23.59 8.58 -7.09
CA PHE A 63 -25.06 8.49 -7.09
C PHE A 63 -25.68 9.32 -8.20
N SER A 64 -25.22 10.56 -8.41
CA SER A 64 -25.80 11.44 -9.43
C SER A 64 -25.57 10.96 -10.87
N SER A 65 -24.48 10.20 -11.13
CA SER A 65 -24.13 9.74 -12.47
C SER A 65 -24.63 8.35 -12.83
N SER A 66 -25.02 7.51 -11.85
CA SER A 66 -25.27 6.07 -12.07
C SER A 66 -26.73 5.66 -12.00
N GLY A 67 -27.59 6.45 -11.40
CA GLY A 67 -28.95 6.06 -11.07
C GLY A 67 -29.08 5.02 -9.94
N VAL A 68 -27.98 4.65 -9.28
CA VAL A 68 -28.01 3.87 -8.03
C VAL A 68 -28.67 4.71 -6.96
N LYS A 69 -29.55 4.12 -6.18
CA LYS A 69 -30.23 4.81 -5.10
C LYS A 69 -29.57 4.52 -3.75
N PRO A 70 -29.45 5.51 -2.86
CA PRO A 70 -28.90 5.31 -1.52
C PRO A 70 -29.57 4.18 -0.73
N GLU A 71 -30.91 4.04 -0.87
CA GLU A 71 -31.71 2.97 -0.24
C GLU A 71 -31.35 1.55 -0.71
N ASP A 72 -30.66 1.40 -1.83
CA ASP A 72 -30.17 0.12 -2.34
C ASP A 72 -28.80 -0.28 -1.73
N ILE A 73 -28.15 0.61 -0.94
CA ILE A 73 -26.85 0.34 -0.32
C ILE A 73 -27.02 -0.41 1.00
N ALA A 74 -26.38 -1.58 1.10
CA ALA A 74 -26.40 -2.42 2.30
C ALA A 74 -25.48 -1.88 3.41
N ALA A 75 -24.29 -1.44 3.03
CA ALA A 75 -23.26 -0.95 3.93
C ALA A 75 -22.19 -0.13 3.18
N ILE A 76 -21.39 0.59 3.96
CA ILE A 76 -20.21 1.31 3.50
C ILE A 76 -18.96 0.61 4.05
N GLY A 77 -18.00 0.29 3.16
CA GLY A 77 -16.66 -0.13 3.49
C GLY A 77 -15.65 0.98 3.19
N ILE A 78 -14.65 1.16 4.05
CA ILE A 78 -13.62 2.20 3.91
C ILE A 78 -12.26 1.54 3.79
N THR A 79 -11.49 1.94 2.80
CA THR A 79 -10.07 1.64 2.68
C THR A 79 -9.29 2.93 2.45
N ASN A 80 -8.03 2.95 2.84
CA ASN A 80 -7.25 4.19 2.88
C ASN A 80 -5.76 3.97 2.66
N GLN A 81 -5.08 5.02 2.20
CA GLN A 81 -3.64 5.15 2.35
C GLN A 81 -3.28 5.01 3.83
N ARG A 82 -2.38 4.07 4.15
CA ARG A 82 -2.00 3.79 5.54
C ARG A 82 -1.03 4.86 6.08
N GLU A 83 -0.77 4.83 7.37
CA GLU A 83 0.23 5.61 8.13
C GLU A 83 0.06 7.15 8.08
N THR A 84 -0.69 7.69 7.14
CA THR A 84 -0.97 9.12 7.07
C THR A 84 -1.68 9.57 8.34
N THR A 85 -1.08 10.54 9.01
CA THR A 85 -1.41 10.93 10.39
C THR A 85 -2.23 12.20 10.39
N ILE A 86 -3.43 12.15 10.99
CA ILE A 86 -4.33 13.28 11.17
C ILE A 86 -4.59 13.46 12.66
N MET A 87 -4.56 14.71 13.14
CA MET A 87 -4.92 15.06 14.52
C MET A 87 -5.90 16.23 14.52
N TRP A 88 -6.94 16.13 15.35
CA TRP A 88 -7.99 17.14 15.38
C TRP A 88 -8.52 17.37 16.80
N ASP A 89 -9.05 18.54 17.01
CA ASP A 89 -9.72 18.93 18.24
C ASP A 89 -11.05 18.18 18.37
N ARG A 90 -11.27 17.51 19.49
CA ARG A 90 -12.44 16.66 19.77
C ARG A 90 -13.75 17.46 19.78
N GLU A 91 -13.74 18.69 20.29
CA GLU A 91 -14.93 19.51 20.45
C GLU A 91 -15.36 20.16 19.13
N THR A 92 -14.39 20.71 18.41
CA THR A 92 -14.67 21.47 17.18
C THR A 92 -14.62 20.62 15.92
N GLY A 93 -14.02 19.42 15.97
CA GLY A 93 -13.77 18.57 14.82
C GLY A 93 -12.74 19.15 13.83
N LYS A 94 -12.01 20.23 14.20
CA LYS A 94 -11.06 20.88 13.30
C LYS A 94 -9.68 20.26 13.41
N PRO A 95 -9.02 19.93 12.25
CA PRO A 95 -7.62 19.52 12.25
C PRO A 95 -6.73 20.60 12.90
N VAL A 96 -5.78 20.16 13.73
CA VAL A 96 -4.80 21.07 14.35
C VAL A 96 -3.61 21.34 13.45
N TYR A 97 -3.39 20.49 12.46
CA TYR A 97 -2.33 20.58 11.47
C TYR A 97 -2.74 19.83 10.19
N ASN A 98 -2.00 20.03 9.09
CA ASN A 98 -2.15 19.21 7.90
C ASN A 98 -1.88 17.74 8.21
N ALA A 99 -2.48 16.82 7.45
CA ALA A 99 -2.18 15.41 7.51
C ALA A 99 -0.72 15.17 7.07
N ILE A 100 0.08 14.55 7.93
CA ILE A 100 1.46 14.17 7.57
C ILE A 100 1.42 12.83 6.83
N VAL A 101 1.77 12.87 5.54
CA VAL A 101 1.63 11.73 4.63
C VAL A 101 2.68 10.66 4.93
N TRP A 102 2.37 9.41 4.61
CA TRP A 102 3.26 8.25 4.77
C TRP A 102 4.62 8.42 4.07
N GLN A 103 4.68 9.19 2.98
CA GLN A 103 5.90 9.49 2.23
C GLN A 103 6.83 10.52 2.92
N CYS A 104 6.30 11.24 3.92
CA CYS A 104 7.01 12.35 4.55
C CYS A 104 8.22 11.88 5.37
N ARG A 105 9.38 12.52 5.16
CA ARG A 105 10.66 12.15 5.80
C ARG A 105 11.06 13.06 6.97
N ARG A 106 10.17 14.00 7.41
CA ARG A 106 10.50 15.00 8.46
C ARG A 106 10.92 14.41 9.79
N THR A 107 10.53 13.17 10.08
CA THR A 107 10.85 12.48 11.34
C THR A 107 12.04 11.52 11.21
N ALA A 108 12.83 11.60 10.13
CA ALA A 108 13.98 10.72 9.93
C ALA A 108 15.02 10.82 11.06
N GLU A 109 15.32 12.05 11.54
CA GLU A 109 16.24 12.25 12.66
C GLU A 109 15.74 11.61 13.96
N LEU A 110 14.44 11.70 14.23
CA LEU A 110 13.83 11.00 15.36
C LEU A 110 13.98 9.48 15.23
N CYS A 111 13.83 8.93 14.03
CA CYS A 111 14.06 7.50 13.80
C CYS A 111 15.50 7.09 14.12
N GLU A 112 16.48 7.88 13.74
CA GLU A 112 17.89 7.62 14.10
C GLU A 112 18.13 7.70 15.61
N GLN A 113 17.46 8.63 16.31
CA GLN A 113 17.51 8.69 17.78
C GLN A 113 16.91 7.44 18.41
N ILE A 114 15.74 6.97 17.94
CA ILE A 114 15.09 5.75 18.45
C ILE A 114 16.00 4.52 18.27
N LYS A 115 16.72 4.43 17.15
CA LYS A 115 17.72 3.38 16.91
C LYS A 115 18.90 3.50 17.89
N ALA A 116 19.43 4.72 18.08
CA ALA A 116 20.53 4.98 19.01
C ALA A 116 20.18 4.64 20.47
N ASP A 117 18.90 4.81 20.85
CA ASP A 117 18.38 4.44 22.17
C ASP A 117 18.16 2.91 22.33
N GLY A 118 18.46 2.12 21.28
CA GLY A 118 18.39 0.65 21.32
C GLY A 118 17.00 0.06 21.29
N MET A 119 16.00 0.80 20.77
CA MET A 119 14.60 0.37 20.74
C MET A 119 14.26 -0.58 19.58
N GLU A 120 15.20 -0.87 18.69
CA GLU A 120 14.95 -1.57 17.43
C GLU A 120 14.36 -2.97 17.64
N GLU A 121 14.97 -3.78 18.49
CA GLU A 121 14.46 -5.13 18.78
C GLU A 121 13.08 -5.09 19.42
N TYR A 122 12.86 -4.16 20.36
CA TYR A 122 11.56 -4.02 21.03
C TYR A 122 10.46 -3.66 20.04
N ILE A 123 10.68 -2.66 19.20
CA ILE A 123 9.71 -2.22 18.19
C ILE A 123 9.43 -3.36 17.21
N LYS A 124 10.47 -4.02 16.71
CA LYS A 124 10.31 -5.16 15.79
C LYS A 124 9.54 -6.31 16.44
N ASP A 125 9.83 -6.61 17.70
CA ASP A 125 9.14 -7.66 18.43
C ASP A 125 7.66 -7.36 18.66
N LYS A 126 7.34 -6.14 19.11
CA LYS A 126 5.96 -5.75 19.43
C LYS A 126 5.10 -5.44 18.22
N THR A 127 5.65 -4.70 17.27
CA THR A 127 4.88 -4.14 16.17
C THR A 127 5.04 -4.85 14.84
N GLY A 128 6.10 -5.67 14.67
CA GLY A 128 6.46 -6.26 13.38
C GLY A 128 7.06 -5.30 12.37
N LEU A 129 7.37 -4.08 12.79
CA LEU A 129 7.84 -3.00 11.92
C LEU A 129 9.34 -2.74 12.13
N VAL A 130 9.96 -2.09 11.15
CA VAL A 130 11.27 -1.44 11.29
C VAL A 130 11.09 0.00 11.77
N ILE A 131 12.16 0.63 12.29
CA ILE A 131 12.12 2.04 12.65
C ILE A 131 12.30 2.88 11.38
N ASP A 132 11.23 3.53 10.96
CA ASP A 132 11.24 4.42 9.79
C ASP A 132 10.19 5.54 9.93
N ALA A 133 10.47 6.70 9.33
CA ALA A 133 9.56 7.85 9.25
C ALA A 133 8.24 7.53 8.49
N TYR A 134 8.16 6.40 7.85
CA TYR A 134 6.99 5.87 7.18
C TYR A 134 5.79 5.74 8.12
N PHE A 135 6.00 5.25 9.35
CA PHE A 135 4.96 4.90 10.30
C PHE A 135 4.43 6.09 11.12
N SER A 136 3.21 5.96 11.67
CA SER A 136 2.48 7.11 12.26
C SER A 136 3.09 7.63 13.57
N GLY A 137 3.66 6.77 14.43
CA GLY A 137 4.05 7.14 15.79
C GLY A 137 5.00 8.33 15.88
N THR A 138 6.01 8.38 14.99
CA THR A 138 6.95 9.51 14.95
C THR A 138 6.30 10.80 14.46
N LYS A 139 5.30 10.72 13.57
CA LYS A 139 4.54 11.86 13.07
C LYS A 139 3.60 12.44 14.15
N ILE A 140 2.96 11.56 14.94
CA ILE A 140 2.16 11.96 16.11
C ILE A 140 3.03 12.74 17.08
N LYS A 141 4.19 12.19 17.46
CA LYS A 141 5.15 12.88 18.34
C LYS A 141 5.55 14.23 17.76
N TRP A 142 5.85 14.29 16.46
CA TRP A 142 6.23 15.52 15.79
C TRP A 142 5.14 16.59 15.91
N ILE A 143 3.87 16.26 15.67
CA ILE A 143 2.74 17.21 15.81
C ILE A 143 2.63 17.69 17.25
N LEU A 144 2.68 16.78 18.24
CA LEU A 144 2.58 17.13 19.65
C LEU A 144 3.70 18.07 20.11
N ASP A 145 4.90 17.94 19.55
CA ASP A 145 6.07 18.72 19.96
C ASP A 145 6.23 20.03 19.17
N ASN A 146 5.70 20.13 17.94
CA ASN A 146 5.97 21.26 17.04
C ASN A 146 4.74 22.13 16.72
N VAL A 147 3.51 21.61 16.91
CA VAL A 147 2.30 22.37 16.61
C VAL A 147 1.84 23.11 17.88
N PRO A 148 1.77 24.45 17.85
CA PRO A 148 1.35 25.24 19.02
C PRO A 148 -0.02 24.80 19.55
N GLY A 149 -0.09 24.49 20.84
CA GLY A 149 -1.32 24.07 21.51
C GLY A 149 -1.69 22.59 21.41
N ALA A 150 -1.10 21.82 20.48
CA ALA A 150 -1.44 20.42 20.30
C ALA A 150 -1.18 19.59 21.57
N ARG A 151 -0.03 19.78 22.23
CA ARG A 151 0.32 19.10 23.48
C ARG A 151 -0.69 19.42 24.60
N ALA A 152 -1.05 20.71 24.75
CA ALA A 152 -2.01 21.13 25.77
C ALA A 152 -3.42 20.55 25.55
N LEU A 153 -3.87 20.45 24.28
CA LEU A 153 -5.13 19.77 23.93
C LEU A 153 -5.06 18.27 24.25
N ALA A 154 -3.93 17.62 23.98
CA ALA A 154 -3.74 16.20 24.28
C ALA A 154 -3.78 15.92 25.79
N GLU A 155 -3.11 16.74 26.59
CA GLU A 155 -3.10 16.64 28.07
C GLU A 155 -4.47 16.97 28.70
N ALA A 156 -5.31 17.73 27.99
CA ALA A 156 -6.69 18.04 28.39
C ALA A 156 -7.73 17.04 27.88
N ASP A 157 -7.30 15.90 27.25
CA ASP A 157 -8.16 14.90 26.58
C ASP A 157 -9.05 15.49 25.46
N GLN A 158 -8.63 16.60 24.87
CA GLN A 158 -9.34 17.32 23.80
C GLN A 158 -8.76 17.09 22.40
N LEU A 159 -7.67 16.36 22.28
CA LEU A 159 -7.08 16.02 20.98
C LEU A 159 -7.40 14.58 20.61
N LEU A 160 -7.67 14.34 19.34
CA LEU A 160 -7.81 13.01 18.79
C LEU A 160 -6.78 12.77 17.68
N PHE A 161 -6.30 11.54 17.60
CA PHE A 161 -5.47 11.01 16.50
C PHE A 161 -6.26 10.00 15.69
N GLY A 162 -5.99 9.96 14.40
CA GLY A 162 -6.43 8.88 13.52
C GLY A 162 -5.59 8.77 12.26
N THR A 163 -5.62 7.61 11.65
CA THR A 163 -5.33 7.42 10.25
C THR A 163 -6.54 7.85 9.42
N VAL A 164 -6.45 7.81 8.11
CA VAL A 164 -7.46 8.44 7.25
C VAL A 164 -8.85 7.80 7.42
N GLU A 165 -8.93 6.47 7.60
CA GLU A 165 -10.23 5.81 7.84
C GLU A 165 -10.87 6.26 9.14
N THR A 166 -10.09 6.46 10.21
CA THR A 166 -10.57 6.98 11.50
C THR A 166 -11.16 8.39 11.32
N TRP A 167 -10.47 9.24 10.56
CA TRP A 167 -10.93 10.58 10.22
C TRP A 167 -12.25 10.56 9.44
N LEU A 168 -12.38 9.68 8.44
CA LEU A 168 -13.61 9.52 7.66
C LEU A 168 -14.74 8.97 8.52
N ILE A 169 -14.51 7.94 9.34
CA ILE A 169 -15.53 7.36 10.23
C ILE A 169 -16.00 8.42 11.26
N TRP A 170 -15.07 9.16 11.86
CA TRP A 170 -15.42 10.24 12.78
C TRP A 170 -16.39 11.25 12.14
N ASN A 171 -16.05 11.74 10.95
CA ASN A 171 -16.88 12.73 10.26
C ASN A 171 -18.20 12.12 9.77
N LEU A 172 -18.19 10.94 9.19
CA LEU A 172 -19.40 10.26 8.71
C LEU A 172 -20.37 9.90 9.84
N THR A 173 -19.87 9.73 11.06
CA THR A 173 -20.71 9.46 12.24
C THR A 173 -21.09 10.70 13.03
N GLY A 174 -20.73 11.89 12.54
CA GLY A 174 -21.01 13.16 13.22
C GLY A 174 -20.28 13.31 14.56
N GLY A 175 -19.02 12.87 14.63
CA GLY A 175 -18.15 12.98 15.80
C GLY A 175 -18.45 11.97 16.92
N ARG A 176 -19.19 10.90 16.65
CA ARG A 176 -19.63 9.94 17.68
C ARG A 176 -18.77 8.68 17.79
N VAL A 177 -18.01 8.33 16.75
CA VAL A 177 -17.23 7.09 16.69
C VAL A 177 -15.78 7.40 16.39
N HIS A 178 -14.90 7.08 17.34
CA HIS A 178 -13.45 7.26 17.23
C HIS A 178 -12.78 5.89 17.30
N ILE A 179 -12.65 5.24 16.15
CA ILE A 179 -12.08 3.88 16.02
C ILE A 179 -11.07 3.82 14.88
N THR A 180 -10.19 2.83 14.96
CA THR A 180 -9.36 2.34 13.86
C THR A 180 -9.49 0.83 13.76
N ASP A 181 -9.09 0.22 12.63
CA ASP A 181 -9.03 -1.23 12.50
C ASP A 181 -7.63 -1.78 12.83
N TYR A 182 -7.54 -3.09 13.05
CA TYR A 182 -6.28 -3.77 13.35
C TYR A 182 -5.21 -3.53 12.29
N SER A 183 -5.58 -3.49 11.01
CA SER A 183 -4.61 -3.34 9.92
C SER A 183 -3.97 -1.94 9.89
N ASN A 184 -4.74 -0.89 10.13
CA ASN A 184 -4.24 0.48 10.25
C ASN A 184 -3.48 0.69 11.58
N ALA A 185 -3.99 0.20 12.70
CA ALA A 185 -3.30 0.23 13.98
C ALA A 185 -1.90 -0.39 13.90
N SER A 186 -1.77 -1.52 13.18
CA SER A 186 -0.49 -2.21 12.94
C SER A 186 0.56 -1.33 12.25
N ARG A 187 0.18 -0.20 11.64
CA ARG A 187 1.08 0.69 10.89
C ARG A 187 1.53 1.91 11.67
N THR A 188 1.31 1.93 12.97
CA THR A 188 1.58 3.11 13.80
C THR A 188 2.90 3.07 14.56
N MET A 189 3.57 1.94 14.70
CA MET A 189 4.65 1.65 15.68
C MET A 189 4.20 1.77 17.15
N LEU A 190 2.90 1.87 17.40
CA LEU A 190 2.33 1.99 18.76
C LEU A 190 1.47 0.78 19.14
N PHE A 191 1.28 -0.18 18.22
CA PHE A 191 0.34 -1.28 18.37
C PHE A 191 1.06 -2.61 18.58
N ASP A 192 0.76 -3.28 19.70
CA ASP A 192 1.20 -4.66 19.95
C ASP A 192 0.32 -5.60 19.11
N VAL A 193 0.89 -6.12 18.03
CA VAL A 193 0.15 -6.95 17.06
C VAL A 193 -0.14 -8.36 17.56
N ASP A 194 0.52 -8.82 18.62
CA ASP A 194 0.26 -10.11 19.25
C ASP A 194 -0.88 -10.03 20.28
N ASN A 195 -0.97 -8.90 21.02
CA ASN A 195 -1.99 -8.66 22.04
C ASN A 195 -3.18 -7.82 21.53
N LEU A 196 -3.11 -7.30 20.32
CA LEU A 196 -4.14 -6.49 19.64
C LEU A 196 -4.56 -5.26 20.45
N CYS A 197 -3.60 -4.59 21.05
CA CYS A 197 -3.79 -3.37 21.86
C CYS A 197 -2.68 -2.35 21.63
N TRP A 198 -2.92 -1.11 22.03
CA TRP A 198 -1.88 -0.10 22.05
C TRP A 198 -0.78 -0.48 23.04
N ASP A 199 0.48 -0.32 22.64
CA ASP A 199 1.64 -0.61 23.49
C ASP A 199 1.96 0.59 24.38
N GLU A 200 1.71 0.42 25.70
CA GLU A 200 1.90 1.47 26.71
C GLU A 200 3.34 1.97 26.75
N LYS A 201 4.32 1.06 26.64
CA LYS A 201 5.75 1.42 26.70
C LYS A 201 6.16 2.26 25.50
N MET A 202 5.64 1.97 24.29
CA MET A 202 5.90 2.80 23.12
C MET A 202 5.24 4.17 23.23
N CYS A 203 4.02 4.22 23.73
CA CYS A 203 3.33 5.48 23.99
C CYS A 203 4.07 6.35 25.02
N GLU A 204 4.53 5.74 26.13
CA GLU A 204 5.34 6.43 27.13
C GLU A 204 6.68 6.92 26.55
N TYR A 205 7.41 6.04 25.84
CA TYR A 205 8.70 6.36 25.23
C TYR A 205 8.60 7.55 24.25
N LEU A 206 7.57 7.58 23.41
CA LEU A 206 7.33 8.69 22.48
C LEU A 206 6.60 9.88 23.12
N ASN A 207 6.26 9.79 24.41
CA ASN A 207 5.46 10.80 25.13
C ASN A 207 4.15 11.12 24.41
N ILE A 208 3.40 10.07 24.05
CA ILE A 208 2.09 10.14 23.39
C ILE A 208 1.01 9.74 24.41
N PRO A 209 0.10 10.64 24.82
CA PRO A 209 -1.01 10.29 25.70
C PRO A 209 -1.92 9.24 25.03
N MET A 210 -2.21 8.15 25.74
CA MET A 210 -3.06 7.08 25.18
C MET A 210 -4.51 7.54 24.94
N SER A 211 -4.97 8.59 25.63
CA SER A 211 -6.30 9.16 25.48
C SER A 211 -6.60 9.76 24.10
N ILE A 212 -5.55 10.07 23.32
CA ILE A 212 -5.74 10.56 21.95
C ILE A 212 -5.94 9.44 20.92
N LEU A 213 -5.61 8.19 21.30
CA LEU A 213 -5.64 7.04 20.38
C LEU A 213 -7.06 6.50 20.21
N PRO A 214 -7.44 6.08 18.98
CA PRO A 214 -8.76 5.50 18.73
C PRO A 214 -8.92 4.11 19.37
N GLU A 215 -10.15 3.71 19.63
CA GLU A 215 -10.44 2.32 19.98
C GLU A 215 -10.13 1.41 18.79
N VAL A 216 -9.43 0.29 19.02
CA VAL A 216 -9.06 -0.64 17.95
C VAL A 216 -10.11 -1.73 17.80
N LYS A 217 -10.54 -1.99 16.55
CA LYS A 217 -11.63 -2.90 16.23
C LYS A 217 -11.25 -3.89 15.11
N PRO A 218 -11.96 -5.03 14.97
CA PRO A 218 -11.88 -5.88 13.80
C PRO A 218 -12.20 -5.12 12.52
N SER A 219 -11.61 -5.56 11.37
CA SER A 219 -11.80 -4.90 10.07
C SER A 219 -13.21 -5.07 9.48
N SER A 220 -13.97 -6.08 9.95
CA SER A 220 -15.34 -6.37 9.53
C SER A 220 -16.29 -6.37 10.73
N MET A 221 -16.93 -5.24 10.99
CA MET A 221 -18.00 -5.06 11.98
C MET A 221 -18.77 -3.76 11.72
N VAL A 222 -19.97 -3.62 12.24
CA VAL A 222 -20.70 -2.35 12.19
C VAL A 222 -20.13 -1.39 13.25
N TYR A 223 -19.39 -0.38 12.83
CA TYR A 223 -18.79 0.63 13.72
C TYR A 223 -19.79 1.73 14.11
N GLY A 224 -20.73 2.03 13.22
CA GLY A 224 -21.73 3.06 13.39
C GLY A 224 -22.57 3.22 12.12
N LYS A 225 -23.32 4.28 12.05
CA LYS A 225 -24.14 4.66 10.90
C LYS A 225 -23.81 6.07 10.46
N VAL A 226 -24.00 6.36 9.19
CA VAL A 226 -23.90 7.71 8.65
C VAL A 226 -24.86 8.61 9.42
N ALA A 227 -24.36 9.72 9.93
CA ALA A 227 -25.14 10.70 10.70
C ALA A 227 -26.03 11.53 9.76
N GLY A 228 -27.16 11.99 10.29
CA GLY A 228 -27.97 12.98 9.60
C GLY A 228 -27.32 14.35 9.57
N GLY A 229 -27.66 15.16 8.57
CA GLY A 229 -27.21 16.54 8.44
C GLY A 229 -25.80 16.72 7.89
N ILE A 230 -25.18 15.65 7.33
CA ILE A 230 -23.90 15.79 6.62
C ILE A 230 -24.19 16.35 5.24
N ILE A 231 -23.67 17.56 4.97
CA ILE A 231 -23.92 18.28 3.71
C ILE A 231 -23.44 17.46 2.50
N GLY A 232 -24.36 17.19 1.58
CA GLY A 232 -24.14 16.41 0.38
C GLY A 232 -24.24 14.89 0.55
N LEU A 233 -24.51 14.39 1.76
CA LEU A 233 -24.70 12.97 2.06
C LEU A 233 -26.00 12.70 2.83
N GLU A 234 -26.96 13.60 2.76
CA GLU A 234 -28.23 13.56 3.53
C GLU A 234 -28.99 12.25 3.23
N ASP A 235 -28.97 11.80 2.00
CA ASP A 235 -29.66 10.57 1.55
C ASP A 235 -28.98 9.28 2.05
N LEU A 236 -27.77 9.36 2.61
CA LEU A 236 -27.05 8.21 3.18
C LEU A 236 -27.29 8.03 4.69
N GLU A 237 -28.05 8.90 5.32
CA GLU A 237 -28.35 8.81 6.75
C GLU A 237 -28.82 7.41 7.15
N GLY A 238 -28.22 6.87 8.18
CA GLY A 238 -28.58 5.56 8.73
C GLY A 238 -27.94 4.35 8.04
N ILE A 239 -27.23 4.53 6.91
CA ILE A 239 -26.49 3.44 6.27
C ILE A 239 -25.33 3.02 7.20
N PRO A 240 -25.15 1.70 7.48
CA PRO A 240 -24.09 1.24 8.34
C PRO A 240 -22.70 1.40 7.68
N ILE A 241 -21.73 1.88 8.47
CA ILE A 241 -20.30 1.85 8.16
C ILE A 241 -19.78 0.56 8.79
N ALA A 242 -19.39 -0.43 7.97
CA ALA A 242 -19.26 -1.80 8.44
C ALA A 242 -17.97 -2.51 8.00
N GLY A 243 -17.07 -1.81 7.34
CA GLY A 243 -15.72 -2.28 6.99
C GLY A 243 -14.72 -1.14 7.06
N ALA A 244 -13.56 -1.38 7.67
CA ALA A 244 -12.43 -0.47 7.66
C ALA A 244 -11.14 -1.29 7.55
N ILE A 245 -10.25 -0.91 6.62
CA ILE A 245 -9.04 -1.68 6.35
C ILE A 245 -8.03 -0.82 5.57
N GLY A 246 -6.74 -0.95 5.87
CA GLY A 246 -5.68 -0.32 5.08
C GLY A 246 -5.64 -0.83 3.64
N ASP A 247 -5.16 -0.01 2.70
CA ASP A 247 -5.20 -0.25 1.25
C ASP A 247 -4.57 -1.58 0.82
N GLN A 248 -3.43 -1.93 1.38
CA GLN A 248 -2.70 -3.12 0.95
C GLN A 248 -3.33 -4.43 1.49
N PRO A 249 -3.72 -4.54 2.78
CA PRO A 249 -4.55 -5.63 3.27
C PRO A 249 -5.92 -5.71 2.57
N ALA A 250 -6.53 -4.56 2.23
CA ALA A 250 -7.77 -4.54 1.46
C ALA A 250 -7.60 -5.20 0.08
N ALA A 251 -6.51 -4.88 -0.63
CA ALA A 251 -6.22 -5.52 -1.90
C ALA A 251 -5.96 -7.02 -1.76
N LEU A 252 -5.29 -7.46 -0.68
CA LEU A 252 -5.09 -8.88 -0.38
C LEU A 252 -6.44 -9.59 -0.18
N PHE A 253 -7.37 -8.96 0.58
CA PHE A 253 -8.72 -9.48 0.80
C PHE A 253 -9.57 -9.47 -0.47
N GLY A 254 -9.53 -8.39 -1.24
CA GLY A 254 -10.25 -8.24 -2.50
C GLY A 254 -9.78 -9.20 -3.59
N GLN A 255 -8.52 -9.62 -3.55
CA GLN A 255 -7.96 -10.69 -4.36
C GLN A 255 -8.35 -12.09 -3.86
N ALA A 256 -9.10 -12.19 -2.75
CA ALA A 256 -9.48 -13.44 -2.11
C ALA A 256 -8.26 -14.31 -1.70
N CYS A 257 -7.15 -13.71 -1.27
CA CYS A 257 -5.97 -14.41 -0.75
C CYS A 257 -6.24 -14.87 0.69
N PHE A 258 -7.13 -15.83 0.87
CA PHE A 258 -7.62 -16.26 2.19
C PHE A 258 -6.82 -17.38 2.83
N GLU A 259 -5.97 -18.05 2.07
CA GLU A 259 -5.15 -19.16 2.56
C GLU A 259 -3.69 -18.75 2.76
N PRO A 260 -3.00 -19.32 3.77
CA PRO A 260 -1.56 -19.10 3.93
C PRO A 260 -0.77 -19.47 2.67
N GLY A 261 0.15 -18.60 2.27
CA GLY A 261 0.95 -18.75 1.04
C GLY A 261 0.33 -18.13 -0.21
N GLN A 262 -0.93 -17.70 -0.15
CA GLN A 262 -1.51 -16.86 -1.20
C GLN A 262 -1.00 -15.42 -1.05
N ALA A 263 -0.58 -14.84 -2.14
CA ALA A 263 -0.01 -13.51 -2.15
C ALA A 263 -0.61 -12.63 -3.25
N LYS A 264 -0.59 -11.34 -2.99
CA LYS A 264 -0.92 -10.33 -4.00
C LYS A 264 0.23 -9.35 -4.19
N ASN A 265 0.40 -8.85 -5.41
CA ASN A 265 1.28 -7.73 -5.69
C ASN A 265 0.54 -6.62 -6.43
N THR A 266 0.56 -5.42 -5.87
CA THR A 266 0.05 -4.23 -6.55
C THR A 266 1.18 -3.54 -7.30
N TYR A 267 1.11 -3.55 -8.64
CA TYR A 267 2.06 -2.87 -9.53
C TYR A 267 1.63 -1.41 -9.76
N GLY A 268 2.00 -0.55 -8.84
CA GLY A 268 1.75 0.90 -8.90
C GLY A 268 3.00 1.71 -9.26
N THR A 269 3.17 2.87 -8.65
CA THR A 269 4.43 3.65 -8.69
C THR A 269 5.60 2.83 -8.16
N GLY A 270 5.40 2.17 -7.02
CA GLY A 270 6.19 1.06 -6.51
C GLY A 270 5.40 -0.25 -6.60
N CYS A 271 5.96 -1.31 -6.02
CA CYS A 271 5.28 -2.59 -5.83
C CYS A 271 5.09 -2.86 -4.34
N PHE A 272 3.89 -3.35 -3.99
CA PHE A 272 3.54 -3.74 -2.63
C PHE A 272 3.08 -5.18 -2.64
N LEU A 273 3.97 -6.04 -2.16
CA LEU A 273 3.77 -7.48 -2.10
C LEU A 273 3.34 -7.87 -0.69
N LEU A 274 2.19 -8.53 -0.57
CA LEU A 274 1.70 -9.10 0.68
C LEU A 274 1.41 -10.58 0.50
N MET A 275 1.80 -11.39 1.48
CA MET A 275 1.45 -12.80 1.57
C MET A 275 0.70 -13.06 2.87
N ASN A 276 -0.46 -13.72 2.78
CA ASN A 276 -1.21 -14.19 3.92
C ASN A 276 -0.40 -15.28 4.65
N THR A 277 -0.23 -15.15 5.97
CA THR A 277 0.47 -16.11 6.83
C THR A 277 -0.46 -16.87 7.78
N GLY A 278 -1.80 -16.64 7.64
CA GLY A 278 -2.82 -17.23 8.50
C GLY A 278 -2.87 -16.61 9.89
N GLU A 279 -3.33 -17.38 10.87
CA GLU A 279 -3.54 -16.92 12.25
C GLU A 279 -2.21 -16.80 13.05
N LYS A 280 -1.07 -17.12 12.44
CA LYS A 280 0.25 -17.01 13.07
C LYS A 280 1.06 -15.88 12.47
N ARG A 281 1.46 -14.96 13.32
CA ARG A 281 2.42 -13.93 12.97
C ARG A 281 3.79 -14.53 12.64
N VAL A 282 4.37 -14.10 11.52
CA VAL A 282 5.76 -14.41 11.15
C VAL A 282 6.68 -13.30 11.66
N LYS A 283 7.74 -13.64 12.39
CA LYS A 283 8.80 -12.70 12.78
C LYS A 283 9.89 -12.72 11.71
N SER A 284 9.97 -11.66 10.90
CA SER A 284 10.91 -11.58 9.78
C SER A 284 12.37 -11.47 10.25
N LYS A 285 13.26 -12.23 9.61
CA LYS A 285 14.72 -12.11 9.73
C LYS A 285 15.32 -11.33 8.56
N ASN A 286 14.57 -11.23 7.46
CA ASN A 286 14.97 -10.56 6.22
C ASN A 286 14.44 -9.12 6.13
N ASN A 287 14.12 -8.49 7.27
CA ASN A 287 13.63 -7.12 7.35
C ASN A 287 12.34 -6.85 6.57
N LEU A 288 11.49 -7.86 6.39
CA LEU A 288 10.14 -7.67 5.90
C LEU A 288 9.25 -7.16 7.03
N LEU A 289 8.16 -6.50 6.68
CA LEU A 289 7.19 -6.01 7.64
C LEU A 289 6.15 -7.10 7.93
N THR A 290 5.71 -7.18 9.17
CA THR A 290 4.61 -8.05 9.55
C THR A 290 3.54 -7.22 10.23
N GLY A 291 2.28 -7.45 9.88
CA GLY A 291 1.15 -6.75 10.48
C GLY A 291 -0.11 -7.61 10.44
N VAL A 292 -1.15 -7.11 11.06
CA VAL A 292 -2.47 -7.72 10.94
C VAL A 292 -2.99 -7.47 9.52
N ALA A 293 -3.38 -8.55 8.84
CA ALA A 293 -4.05 -8.46 7.54
C ALA A 293 -5.50 -8.00 7.71
N TRP A 294 -6.25 -8.69 8.57
CA TRP A 294 -7.63 -8.35 8.93
C TRP A 294 -8.08 -9.04 10.21
N GLY A 295 -9.14 -8.51 10.81
CA GLY A 295 -9.91 -9.16 11.86
C GLY A 295 -11.37 -9.34 11.42
N ILE A 296 -11.93 -10.54 11.61
CA ILE A 296 -13.33 -10.87 11.33
C ILE A 296 -13.89 -11.70 12.48
N GLY A 297 -14.83 -11.15 13.24
CA GLY A 297 -15.25 -11.76 14.50
C GLY A 297 -14.06 -11.89 15.46
N ASP A 298 -13.86 -13.08 16.02
CA ASP A 298 -12.77 -13.38 16.95
C ASP A 298 -11.48 -13.86 16.26
N LYS A 299 -11.49 -13.96 14.92
CA LYS A 299 -10.34 -14.43 14.14
C LYS A 299 -9.52 -13.26 13.62
N VAL A 300 -8.21 -13.36 13.78
CA VAL A 300 -7.23 -12.42 13.25
C VAL A 300 -6.23 -13.17 12.38
N GLU A 301 -6.01 -12.64 11.19
CA GLU A 301 -5.01 -13.18 10.26
C GLU A 301 -3.92 -12.13 10.01
N TYR A 302 -2.72 -12.63 9.77
CA TYR A 302 -1.52 -11.82 9.59
C TYR A 302 -1.04 -11.88 8.14
N ALA A 303 -0.27 -10.87 7.76
CA ALA A 303 0.44 -10.86 6.49
C ALA A 303 1.88 -10.40 6.69
N ILE A 304 2.76 -10.96 5.87
CA ILE A 304 4.12 -10.45 5.69
C ILE A 304 4.14 -9.57 4.45
N GLU A 305 4.80 -8.41 4.56
CA GLU A 305 4.82 -7.37 3.53
C GLU A 305 6.23 -7.00 3.13
N GLY A 306 6.47 -6.93 1.83
CA GLY A 306 7.67 -6.35 1.23
C GLY A 306 7.30 -5.30 0.19
N SER A 307 8.09 -4.23 0.12
CA SER A 307 7.85 -3.12 -0.79
C SER A 307 9.09 -2.81 -1.63
N ALA A 308 8.88 -2.66 -2.94
CA ALA A 308 9.86 -2.07 -3.84
C ALA A 308 9.37 -0.66 -4.23
N PHE A 309 10.17 0.35 -3.94
CA PHE A 309 9.74 1.75 -4.06
C PHE A 309 9.60 2.21 -5.51
N ASN A 310 10.30 1.56 -6.44
CA ASN A 310 10.35 1.95 -7.84
C ASN A 310 9.94 0.81 -8.77
N ALA A 311 8.78 0.93 -9.39
CA ALA A 311 8.26 0.01 -10.40
C ALA A 311 7.69 0.80 -11.60
N GLY A 312 6.41 1.14 -11.60
CA GLY A 312 5.81 1.97 -12.64
C GLY A 312 6.44 3.37 -12.75
N SER A 313 7.06 3.87 -11.67
CA SER A 313 7.86 5.09 -11.68
C SER A 313 9.03 5.02 -12.66
N VAL A 314 9.64 3.86 -12.85
CA VAL A 314 10.76 3.68 -13.78
C VAL A 314 10.28 3.78 -15.25
N ILE A 315 9.10 3.21 -15.53
CA ILE A 315 8.49 3.33 -16.87
C ILE A 315 8.12 4.81 -17.15
N LYS A 316 7.57 5.52 -16.15
CA LYS A 316 7.33 6.96 -16.25
C LYS A 316 8.62 7.74 -16.47
N TRP A 317 9.68 7.43 -15.76
CA TRP A 317 11.00 8.05 -15.92
C TRP A 317 11.57 7.86 -17.35
N LEU A 318 11.43 6.66 -17.94
CA LEU A 318 11.79 6.44 -19.35
C LEU A 318 10.99 7.33 -20.31
N ARG A 319 9.72 7.62 -19.99
CA ARG A 319 8.83 8.47 -20.79
C ARG A 319 9.11 9.95 -20.58
N ASP A 320 9.06 10.42 -19.34
CA ASP A 320 8.97 11.84 -19.00
C ASP A 320 10.34 12.53 -18.98
N GLU A 321 11.37 11.84 -18.47
CA GLU A 321 12.71 12.41 -18.30
C GLU A 321 13.67 12.01 -19.43
N LEU A 322 13.67 10.72 -19.80
CA LEU A 322 14.57 10.24 -20.85
C LEU A 322 13.99 10.33 -22.26
N HIS A 323 12.68 10.51 -22.39
CA HIS A 323 11.98 10.57 -23.69
C HIS A 323 12.33 9.39 -24.61
N MET A 324 12.51 8.21 -24.03
CA MET A 324 12.83 6.97 -24.74
C MET A 324 11.60 6.26 -25.28
N ILE A 325 10.45 6.52 -24.66
CA ILE A 325 9.13 5.97 -25.00
C ILE A 325 8.08 7.09 -24.91
N ASP A 326 6.98 6.95 -25.63
CA ASP A 326 5.88 7.92 -25.61
C ASP A 326 4.79 7.53 -24.58
N ASN A 327 4.69 6.25 -24.27
CA ASN A 327 3.72 5.68 -23.32
C ASN A 327 4.18 4.32 -22.83
N ALA A 328 3.51 3.76 -21.80
CA ALA A 328 3.85 2.46 -21.23
C ALA A 328 3.74 1.30 -22.23
N LYS A 329 2.73 1.32 -23.11
CA LYS A 329 2.58 0.30 -24.15
C LYS A 329 3.80 0.25 -25.08
N ARG A 330 4.41 1.40 -25.36
CA ARG A 330 5.64 1.46 -26.17
C ARG A 330 6.83 0.80 -25.47
N CYS A 331 6.86 0.81 -24.15
CA CYS A 331 7.85 0.05 -23.38
C CYS A 331 7.72 -1.46 -23.63
N ASP A 332 6.49 -1.95 -23.57
CA ASP A 332 6.18 -3.38 -23.83
C ASP A 332 6.56 -3.78 -25.26
N GLU A 333 6.14 -3.02 -26.27
CA GLU A 333 6.47 -3.27 -27.68
C GLU A 333 7.98 -3.30 -27.94
N LEU A 334 8.73 -2.41 -27.30
CA LEU A 334 10.19 -2.41 -27.40
C LEU A 334 10.81 -3.65 -26.71
N ALA A 335 10.33 -3.96 -25.52
CA ALA A 335 10.82 -5.12 -24.76
C ALA A 335 10.53 -6.46 -25.49
N GLU A 336 9.38 -6.58 -26.15
CA GLU A 336 9.00 -7.72 -26.97
C GLU A 336 9.81 -7.83 -28.26
N SER A 337 10.36 -6.74 -28.77
CA SER A 337 11.16 -6.72 -30.01
C SER A 337 12.55 -7.33 -29.86
N VAL A 338 12.95 -7.68 -28.64
CA VAL A 338 14.25 -8.32 -28.32
C VAL A 338 14.02 -9.57 -27.47
N PRO A 339 14.86 -10.61 -27.63
CA PRO A 339 14.66 -11.86 -26.89
C PRO A 339 14.95 -11.71 -25.39
N ASP A 340 15.89 -10.82 -25.03
CA ASP A 340 16.34 -10.57 -23.67
C ASP A 340 16.95 -9.17 -23.54
N ALA A 341 17.40 -8.80 -22.34
CA ALA A 341 18.05 -7.51 -22.09
C ALA A 341 19.53 -7.48 -22.53
N ASN A 342 20.04 -8.48 -23.21
CA ASN A 342 21.44 -8.58 -23.69
C ASN A 342 22.47 -8.32 -22.58
N GLY A 343 22.24 -8.90 -21.41
CA GLY A 343 23.14 -8.77 -20.23
C GLY A 343 23.07 -7.43 -19.51
N ILE A 344 22.09 -6.58 -19.81
CA ILE A 344 21.84 -5.33 -19.08
C ILE A 344 21.03 -5.65 -17.83
N TYR A 345 21.44 -5.06 -16.72
CA TYR A 345 20.67 -5.02 -15.48
C TYR A 345 20.44 -3.58 -15.07
N PHE A 346 19.17 -3.23 -14.88
CA PHE A 346 18.74 -1.93 -14.40
C PHE A 346 18.36 -2.05 -12.93
N VAL A 347 19.03 -1.36 -12.02
CA VAL A 347 18.67 -1.31 -10.59
C VAL A 347 17.98 0.02 -10.30
N PRO A 348 16.66 0.05 -10.05
CA PRO A 348 15.89 1.29 -9.96
C PRO A 348 15.91 1.89 -8.55
N ALA A 349 17.08 2.08 -7.95
CA ALA A 349 17.23 2.63 -6.62
C ALA A 349 17.21 4.17 -6.60
N PHE A 350 16.20 4.81 -7.22
CA PHE A 350 16.11 6.28 -7.30
C PHE A 350 16.02 6.95 -5.93
N THR A 351 15.35 6.29 -4.99
CA THR A 351 15.14 6.75 -3.60
C THR A 351 15.73 5.77 -2.59
N GLY A 352 16.75 5.02 -2.98
CA GLY A 352 17.28 3.89 -2.23
C GLY A 352 16.58 2.57 -2.58
N LEU A 353 16.96 1.50 -1.89
CA LEU A 353 16.36 0.18 -1.98
C LEU A 353 15.47 -0.08 -0.75
N GLY A 354 14.28 -0.61 -0.98
CA GLY A 354 13.38 -1.09 0.06
C GLY A 354 13.76 -2.49 0.56
N ALA A 355 12.79 -3.22 1.08
CA ALA A 355 12.99 -4.59 1.53
C ALA A 355 13.53 -5.48 0.38
N PRO A 356 14.35 -6.48 0.68
CA PRO A 356 14.94 -6.82 1.97
C PRO A 356 16.21 -6.00 2.32
N TYR A 357 16.65 -5.12 1.43
CA TYR A 357 17.95 -4.44 1.51
C TYR A 357 17.99 -3.25 2.48
N TRP A 358 16.90 -2.44 2.51
CA TRP A 358 16.75 -1.21 3.33
C TRP A 358 17.97 -0.29 3.24
N ASP A 359 18.48 -0.08 2.02
CA ASP A 359 19.64 0.78 1.75
C ASP A 359 19.19 2.14 1.20
N MET A 360 19.12 3.14 2.07
CA MET A 360 18.77 4.52 1.71
C MET A 360 19.87 5.23 0.90
N TYR A 361 21.08 4.71 0.90
CA TYR A 361 22.24 5.26 0.18
C TYR A 361 22.42 4.64 -1.21
N ALA A 362 21.74 3.54 -1.52
CA ALA A 362 21.70 3.00 -2.86
C ALA A 362 21.18 4.02 -3.88
N ARG A 363 21.70 4.00 -5.08
CA ARG A 363 21.23 4.83 -6.20
C ARG A 363 21.00 3.99 -7.44
N GLY A 364 20.15 4.52 -8.35
CA GLY A 364 19.85 3.87 -9.63
C GLY A 364 21.13 3.55 -10.39
N CYS A 365 21.25 2.31 -10.84
CA CYS A 365 22.43 1.81 -11.55
C CYS A 365 22.02 1.00 -12.78
N VAL A 366 22.75 1.18 -13.89
CA VAL A 366 22.60 0.35 -15.09
C VAL A 366 23.93 -0.36 -15.33
N VAL A 367 23.91 -1.68 -15.29
CA VAL A 367 25.08 -2.54 -15.47
C VAL A 367 24.94 -3.40 -16.73
N GLY A 368 26.06 -3.68 -17.42
CA GLY A 368 26.06 -4.56 -18.61
C GLY A 368 25.87 -3.83 -19.93
N ILE A 369 25.90 -2.49 -19.95
CA ILE A 369 25.74 -1.71 -21.18
C ILE A 369 27.03 -1.76 -22.02
N THR A 370 26.92 -2.04 -23.32
CA THR A 370 28.03 -2.12 -24.26
C THR A 370 27.96 -1.02 -25.32
N ARG A 371 29.09 -0.63 -25.97
CA ARG A 371 29.28 0.56 -26.79
C ARG A 371 28.25 0.72 -27.92
N GLY A 372 27.51 1.85 -27.96
CA GLY A 372 26.56 2.23 -29.02
C GLY A 372 25.47 3.21 -28.59
N THR A 373 25.38 3.62 -27.34
CA THR A 373 24.43 4.61 -26.84
C THR A 373 24.90 6.04 -27.12
N THR A 374 24.11 6.80 -27.90
CA THR A 374 24.30 8.22 -28.10
C THR A 374 23.37 8.99 -27.15
N LYS A 375 23.92 9.95 -26.40
CA LYS A 375 23.27 11.01 -25.63
C LYS A 375 22.27 10.54 -24.55
N ALA A 376 22.76 10.19 -23.37
CA ALA A 376 22.01 10.31 -22.14
C ALA A 376 23.01 10.59 -20.99
N HIS A 377 22.68 11.54 -20.14
CA HIS A 377 23.41 11.79 -18.89
C HIS A 377 22.88 10.77 -17.86
N PHE A 378 23.48 9.59 -17.85
CA PHE A 378 23.24 8.60 -16.80
C PHE A 378 24.28 8.81 -15.69
N GLY A 379 23.90 8.70 -14.48
CA GLY A 379 24.81 8.71 -13.31
C GLY A 379 25.80 7.60 -13.43
N CYS A 380 26.01 6.54 -13.11
CA CYS A 380 27.05 5.55 -13.37
C CYS A 380 26.61 4.50 -14.41
N ILE A 381 27.34 4.40 -15.52
CA ILE A 381 27.13 3.35 -16.52
C ILE A 381 28.39 2.47 -16.57
N VAL A 382 28.27 1.19 -16.23
CA VAL A 382 29.36 0.24 -16.24
C VAL A 382 29.07 -0.88 -17.25
N GLY A 383 29.97 -1.11 -18.20
CA GLY A 383 29.99 -2.32 -19.01
C GLY A 383 29.20 -2.33 -20.33
N LEU A 384 29.08 -1.23 -21.08
CA LEU A 384 28.39 -1.16 -22.38
C LEU A 384 29.05 -2.00 -23.49
N THR A 385 28.28 -2.81 -24.24
CA THR A 385 28.69 -3.47 -25.50
C THR A 385 28.01 -2.85 -26.73
N ARG A 386 28.55 -3.06 -27.95
CA ARG A 386 28.08 -2.46 -29.22
C ARG A 386 26.64 -2.80 -29.62
N GLY A 387 26.02 -3.83 -29.03
CA GLY A 387 24.72 -4.36 -29.44
C GLY A 387 23.53 -3.76 -28.69
N VAL A 388 23.74 -2.93 -27.66
CA VAL A 388 22.66 -2.39 -26.82
C VAL A 388 21.93 -1.24 -27.51
N ASN A 389 20.61 -1.32 -27.50
CA ASN A 389 19.71 -0.27 -27.99
C ASN A 389 18.58 0.00 -26.99
N ARG A 390 17.69 0.94 -27.29
CA ARG A 390 16.57 1.32 -26.41
C ARG A 390 15.62 0.15 -26.06
N ALA A 391 15.51 -0.86 -26.92
CA ALA A 391 14.67 -2.02 -26.66
C ALA A 391 15.22 -2.87 -25.51
N HIS A 392 16.56 -3.09 -25.49
CA HIS A 392 17.22 -3.79 -24.38
C HIS A 392 17.10 -3.03 -23.05
N ILE A 393 17.12 -1.69 -23.07
CA ILE A 393 16.90 -0.87 -21.87
C ILE A 393 15.43 -1.00 -21.40
N ALA A 394 14.46 -0.90 -22.32
CA ALA A 394 13.05 -1.11 -21.98
C ALA A 394 12.82 -2.52 -21.38
N ARG A 395 13.44 -3.54 -21.96
CA ARG A 395 13.39 -4.91 -21.46
C ARG A 395 14.01 -5.03 -20.07
N SER A 396 15.19 -4.46 -19.83
CA SER A 396 15.87 -4.51 -18.53
C SER A 396 15.09 -3.80 -17.42
N VAL A 397 14.30 -2.79 -17.75
CA VAL A 397 13.40 -2.11 -16.79
C VAL A 397 12.26 -3.04 -16.36
N LEU A 398 11.60 -3.73 -17.30
CA LEU A 398 10.55 -4.70 -16.95
C LEU A 398 11.12 -5.88 -16.17
N GLU A 399 12.29 -6.40 -16.58
CA GLU A 399 12.99 -7.45 -15.84
C GLU A 399 13.38 -7.01 -14.42
N ALA A 400 13.82 -5.76 -14.23
CA ALA A 400 14.16 -5.21 -12.91
C ALA A 400 12.97 -5.19 -11.95
N ILE A 401 11.77 -4.88 -12.44
CA ILE A 401 10.54 -4.95 -11.64
C ILE A 401 10.31 -6.40 -11.19
N ALA A 402 10.42 -7.36 -12.10
CA ALA A 402 10.22 -8.78 -11.78
C ALA A 402 11.29 -9.32 -10.82
N TYR A 403 12.55 -8.90 -10.96
CA TYR A 403 13.63 -9.32 -10.07
C TYR A 403 13.44 -8.81 -8.64
N GLN A 404 13.03 -7.55 -8.46
CA GLN A 404 12.72 -7.00 -7.13
C GLN A 404 11.61 -7.80 -6.44
N MET A 405 10.57 -8.20 -7.18
CA MET A 405 9.49 -9.03 -6.61
C MET A 405 9.99 -10.43 -6.27
N THR A 406 10.92 -10.97 -7.05
CA THR A 406 11.55 -12.26 -6.75
C THR A 406 12.38 -12.19 -5.47
N ASP A 407 13.13 -11.10 -5.25
CA ASP A 407 13.86 -10.87 -4.00
C ASP A 407 12.94 -10.89 -2.78
N LEU A 408 11.78 -10.22 -2.89
CA LEU A 408 10.80 -10.16 -1.81
C LEU A 408 10.14 -11.51 -1.54
N LEU A 409 9.77 -12.25 -2.59
CA LEU A 409 9.12 -13.56 -2.44
C LEU A 409 10.08 -14.59 -1.84
N GLU A 410 11.34 -14.64 -2.28
CA GLU A 410 12.35 -15.51 -1.68
C GLU A 410 12.56 -15.18 -0.19
N ALA A 411 12.58 -13.90 0.16
CA ALA A 411 12.67 -13.48 1.56
C ALA A 411 11.43 -13.86 2.38
N MET A 412 10.22 -13.79 1.79
CA MET A 412 8.97 -14.19 2.44
C MET A 412 8.92 -15.70 2.71
N GLU A 413 9.35 -16.53 1.75
CA GLU A 413 9.44 -17.97 1.93
C GLU A 413 10.45 -18.36 3.00
N ASP A 414 11.63 -17.72 3.00
CA ASP A 414 12.68 -17.97 4.00
C ASP A 414 12.24 -17.59 5.43
N ASP A 415 11.53 -16.47 5.59
CA ASP A 415 11.04 -16.00 6.88
C ASP A 415 9.86 -16.83 7.41
N SER A 416 8.92 -17.17 6.54
CA SER A 416 7.67 -17.82 6.93
C SER A 416 7.74 -19.34 6.97
N GLY A 417 8.64 -19.93 6.18
CA GLY A 417 8.64 -21.37 5.88
C GLY A 417 7.40 -21.84 5.10
N ILE A 418 6.60 -20.91 4.59
CA ILE A 418 5.40 -21.17 3.80
C ILE A 418 5.78 -21.13 2.33
N THR A 419 5.51 -22.21 1.60
CA THR A 419 5.72 -22.23 0.15
C THR A 419 4.69 -21.37 -0.56
N PHE A 420 5.18 -20.47 -1.37
CA PHE A 420 4.38 -19.60 -2.20
C PHE A 420 3.71 -20.39 -3.34
N THR A 421 2.40 -20.25 -3.50
CA THR A 421 1.62 -21.07 -4.44
C THR A 421 1.19 -20.33 -5.71
N GLU A 422 0.83 -19.07 -5.59
CA GLU A 422 0.39 -18.22 -6.70
C GLU A 422 0.56 -16.74 -6.37
N LEU A 423 0.78 -15.91 -7.38
CA LEU A 423 0.81 -14.46 -7.28
C LEU A 423 -0.40 -13.85 -7.98
N ARG A 424 -1.29 -13.24 -7.22
CA ARG A 424 -2.41 -12.45 -7.74
C ARG A 424 -1.98 -11.01 -7.90
N VAL A 425 -2.28 -10.40 -9.05
CA VAL A 425 -1.73 -9.09 -9.39
C VAL A 425 -2.80 -8.07 -9.70
N ASP A 426 -2.53 -6.82 -9.35
CA ASP A 426 -3.36 -5.66 -9.68
C ASP A 426 -2.50 -4.40 -9.86
N GLY A 427 -3.15 -3.25 -10.02
CA GLY A 427 -2.48 -1.98 -10.23
C GLY A 427 -2.19 -1.66 -11.69
N GLY A 428 -1.79 -0.42 -11.97
CA GLY A 428 -1.71 0.12 -13.33
C GLY A 428 -0.71 -0.57 -14.26
N ALA A 429 0.39 -1.11 -13.75
CA ALA A 429 1.38 -1.79 -14.58
C ALA A 429 1.08 -3.30 -14.76
N SER A 430 0.09 -3.85 -14.06
CA SER A 430 -0.33 -5.25 -14.26
C SER A 430 -1.00 -5.52 -15.62
N VAL A 431 -1.31 -4.47 -16.38
CA VAL A 431 -1.83 -4.60 -17.76
C VAL A 431 -0.76 -5.09 -18.75
N SER A 432 0.52 -5.01 -18.40
CA SER A 432 1.64 -5.47 -19.24
C SER A 432 1.77 -6.98 -19.21
N ASP A 433 1.39 -7.66 -20.29
CA ASP A 433 1.50 -9.11 -20.42
C ASP A 433 2.94 -9.59 -20.37
N ILE A 434 3.86 -8.84 -20.99
CA ILE A 434 5.29 -9.19 -20.97
C ILE A 434 5.88 -9.09 -19.56
N LEU A 435 5.53 -8.07 -18.80
CA LEU A 435 5.96 -7.95 -17.39
C LEU A 435 5.47 -9.14 -16.56
N LEU A 436 4.20 -9.52 -16.70
CA LEU A 436 3.63 -10.62 -15.94
C LEU A 436 4.16 -12.00 -16.36
N GLN A 437 4.51 -12.17 -17.65
CA GLN A 437 5.19 -13.38 -18.10
C GLN A 437 6.60 -13.47 -17.53
N ILE A 438 7.38 -12.37 -17.58
CA ILE A 438 8.72 -12.32 -16.96
C ILE A 438 8.60 -12.61 -15.46
N GLN A 439 7.60 -12.04 -14.79
CA GLN A 439 7.37 -12.28 -13.36
C GLN A 439 7.12 -13.77 -13.09
N SER A 440 6.23 -14.41 -13.83
CA SER A 440 5.94 -15.85 -13.71
C SER A 440 7.19 -16.70 -13.93
N ASP A 441 7.98 -16.37 -14.95
CA ASP A 441 9.24 -17.04 -15.24
C ASP A 441 10.25 -16.93 -14.09
N MET A 442 10.37 -15.74 -13.51
CA MET A 442 11.33 -15.46 -12.43
C MET A 442 10.95 -16.12 -11.11
N ILE A 443 9.69 -16.05 -10.70
CA ILE A 443 9.22 -16.68 -9.45
C ILE A 443 8.90 -18.17 -9.60
N ARG A 444 8.89 -18.68 -10.83
CA ARG A 444 8.61 -20.09 -11.17
C ARG A 444 7.26 -20.58 -10.70
N THR A 445 6.28 -19.67 -10.64
CA THR A 445 4.91 -19.99 -10.24
C THR A 445 3.88 -19.21 -11.05
N ILE A 446 2.62 -19.53 -10.86
CA ILE A 446 1.50 -18.90 -11.57
C ILE A 446 1.39 -17.44 -11.16
N VAL A 447 1.23 -16.56 -12.16
CA VAL A 447 0.78 -15.17 -11.98
C VAL A 447 -0.63 -15.05 -12.55
N ASP A 448 -1.55 -14.56 -11.73
CA ASP A 448 -2.97 -14.52 -12.00
C ASP A 448 -3.46 -13.05 -11.99
N ARG A 449 -3.95 -12.56 -13.13
CA ARG A 449 -4.56 -11.24 -13.26
C ARG A 449 -6.07 -11.34 -13.23
N PRO A 450 -6.75 -10.69 -12.26
CA PRO A 450 -8.20 -10.69 -12.20
C PRO A 450 -8.80 -9.76 -13.26
N LYS A 451 -10.06 -10.00 -13.59
CA LYS A 451 -10.84 -9.13 -14.47
C LYS A 451 -11.14 -7.77 -13.82
N THR A 452 -11.39 -7.76 -12.53
CA THR A 452 -11.62 -6.54 -11.75
C THR A 452 -10.30 -6.09 -11.10
N VAL A 453 -9.77 -4.96 -11.54
CA VAL A 453 -8.49 -4.41 -11.04
C VAL A 453 -8.64 -3.47 -9.82
N GLU A 454 -9.86 -3.10 -9.43
CA GLU A 454 -10.16 -2.26 -8.26
C GLU A 454 -10.26 -3.13 -6.97
N THR A 455 -9.27 -3.98 -6.77
CA THR A 455 -9.28 -4.99 -5.70
C THR A 455 -9.20 -4.39 -4.30
N THR A 456 -8.58 -3.24 -4.15
CA THR A 456 -8.49 -2.47 -2.90
C THR A 456 -9.88 -2.06 -2.41
N ALA A 457 -10.64 -1.36 -3.24
CA ALA A 457 -12.01 -0.96 -2.92
C ALA A 457 -12.93 -2.17 -2.72
N LEU A 458 -12.76 -3.21 -3.54
CA LEU A 458 -13.53 -4.45 -3.45
C LEU A 458 -13.30 -5.17 -2.11
N GLY A 459 -12.08 -5.18 -1.59
CA GLY A 459 -11.76 -5.75 -0.28
C GLY A 459 -12.51 -5.05 0.87
N ALA A 460 -12.55 -3.73 0.86
CA ALA A 460 -13.33 -2.96 1.84
C ALA A 460 -14.83 -3.23 1.71
N ALA A 461 -15.35 -3.33 0.46
CA ALA A 461 -16.74 -3.70 0.21
C ALA A 461 -17.07 -5.09 0.75
N TYR A 462 -16.20 -6.08 0.52
CA TYR A 462 -16.39 -7.44 1.00
C TYR A 462 -16.45 -7.50 2.53
N LEU A 463 -15.55 -6.83 3.23
CA LEU A 463 -15.56 -6.78 4.69
C LEU A 463 -16.83 -6.12 5.24
N ALA A 464 -17.24 -5.00 4.65
CA ALA A 464 -18.50 -4.35 5.02
C ALA A 464 -19.72 -5.23 4.75
N GLY A 465 -19.76 -5.89 3.60
CA GLY A 465 -20.83 -6.79 3.23
C GLY A 465 -20.92 -8.04 4.11
N LEU A 466 -19.78 -8.60 4.54
CA LEU A 466 -19.73 -9.69 5.52
C LEU A 466 -20.34 -9.27 6.86
N ALA A 467 -19.97 -8.08 7.36
CA ALA A 467 -20.45 -7.56 8.64
C ALA A 467 -21.97 -7.39 8.72
N VAL A 468 -22.64 -7.13 7.58
CA VAL A 468 -24.08 -6.96 7.51
C VAL A 468 -24.83 -8.16 6.88
N GLY A 469 -24.09 -9.24 6.57
CA GLY A 469 -24.68 -10.46 5.97
C GLY A 469 -25.08 -10.29 4.50
N TYR A 470 -24.53 -9.30 3.79
CA TYR A 470 -24.72 -9.15 2.34
C TYR A 470 -23.99 -10.28 1.59
N TRP A 471 -22.76 -10.62 1.92
CA TRP A 471 -22.12 -11.89 1.60
C TRP A 471 -22.15 -12.78 2.84
N LYS A 472 -22.36 -14.07 2.62
CA LYS A 472 -22.50 -15.06 3.70
C LYS A 472 -21.17 -15.36 4.38
N ASP A 473 -20.15 -15.61 3.57
CA ASP A 473 -18.83 -16.05 4.01
C ASP A 473 -17.76 -15.76 2.94
N ARG A 474 -16.49 -16.09 3.25
CA ARG A 474 -15.36 -15.95 2.34
C ARG A 474 -15.41 -16.88 1.13
N ASP A 475 -16.07 -18.03 1.24
CA ASP A 475 -16.21 -18.98 0.14
C ASP A 475 -17.10 -18.40 -0.96
N GLU A 476 -18.22 -17.73 -0.58
CA GLU A 476 -19.06 -17.00 -1.54
C GLU A 476 -18.27 -15.89 -2.24
N ILE A 477 -17.42 -15.16 -1.51
CA ILE A 477 -16.56 -14.12 -2.08
C ILE A 477 -15.54 -14.72 -3.05
N ALA A 478 -14.88 -15.80 -2.67
CA ALA A 478 -13.87 -16.46 -3.51
C ALA A 478 -14.46 -16.95 -4.84
N GLN A 479 -15.71 -17.42 -4.83
CA GLN A 479 -16.43 -17.87 -6.04
C GLN A 479 -16.76 -16.70 -7.00
N ASN A 480 -16.84 -15.47 -6.51
CA ASN A 480 -17.10 -14.29 -7.35
C ASN A 480 -15.86 -13.80 -8.10
N ARG A 481 -14.66 -14.28 -7.74
CA ARG A 481 -13.42 -13.84 -8.37
C ARG A 481 -13.33 -14.37 -9.80
N GLU A 482 -13.34 -13.47 -10.77
CA GLU A 482 -13.15 -13.79 -12.18
C GLU A 482 -11.71 -13.53 -12.58
N ILE A 483 -11.07 -14.52 -13.21
CA ILE A 483 -9.71 -14.43 -13.75
C ILE A 483 -9.80 -13.91 -15.18
N GLU A 484 -8.98 -12.90 -15.52
CA GLU A 484 -8.82 -12.43 -16.88
C GLU A 484 -7.76 -13.26 -17.61
N LYS A 485 -6.57 -13.42 -17.00
CA LYS A 485 -5.46 -14.12 -17.62
C LYS A 485 -4.53 -14.77 -16.58
N ILE A 486 -4.05 -15.95 -16.92
CA ILE A 486 -3.04 -16.70 -16.17
C ILE A 486 -1.74 -16.74 -16.97
N PHE A 487 -0.63 -16.48 -16.31
CA PHE A 487 0.72 -16.62 -16.82
C PHE A 487 1.41 -17.78 -16.10
N THR A 488 1.99 -18.69 -16.86
CA THR A 488 2.71 -19.86 -16.33
C THR A 488 4.18 -19.77 -16.71
N PRO A 489 5.09 -20.32 -15.88
CA PRO A 489 6.53 -20.30 -16.19
C PRO A 489 6.84 -20.99 -17.51
N GLN A 490 7.55 -20.30 -18.39
CA GLN A 490 8.00 -20.79 -19.71
C GLN A 490 9.53 -20.86 -19.82
N MET A 491 10.25 -20.09 -18.99
CA MET A 491 11.71 -20.03 -18.99
C MET A 491 12.31 -21.27 -18.31
N GLU A 492 13.36 -21.82 -18.88
CA GLU A 492 14.13 -22.89 -18.26
C GLU A 492 14.77 -22.44 -16.94
N LYS A 493 14.76 -23.32 -15.93
CA LYS A 493 15.26 -23.00 -14.59
C LYS A 493 16.72 -22.52 -14.60
N SER A 494 17.58 -23.18 -15.36
CA SER A 494 19.01 -22.83 -15.47
C SER A 494 19.20 -21.40 -15.98
N HIS A 495 18.41 -20.99 -16.98
CA HIS A 495 18.47 -19.65 -17.53
C HIS A 495 17.93 -18.60 -16.54
N ARG A 496 16.82 -18.89 -15.86
CA ARG A 496 16.31 -18.06 -14.76
C ARG A 496 17.36 -17.83 -13.69
N ASP A 497 18.03 -18.90 -13.25
CA ASP A 497 19.02 -18.82 -12.17
C ASP A 497 20.26 -18.00 -12.60
N GLU A 498 20.67 -18.06 -13.86
CA GLU A 498 21.73 -17.23 -14.43
C GLU A 498 21.37 -15.74 -14.43
N LEU A 499 20.17 -15.40 -14.93
CA LEU A 499 19.68 -14.03 -14.97
C LEU A 499 19.57 -13.45 -13.53
N TYR A 500 19.01 -14.21 -12.62
CA TYR A 500 18.85 -13.78 -11.24
C TYR A 500 20.19 -13.60 -10.50
N LYS A 501 21.17 -14.46 -10.76
CA LYS A 501 22.54 -14.27 -10.26
C LYS A 501 23.15 -12.97 -10.78
N GLY A 502 22.90 -12.63 -12.05
CA GLY A 502 23.29 -11.35 -12.65
C GLY A 502 22.65 -10.16 -11.94
N TRP A 503 21.36 -10.26 -11.65
CA TRP A 503 20.62 -9.26 -10.89
C TRP A 503 21.24 -9.01 -9.50
N LYS A 504 21.44 -10.04 -8.70
CA LYS A 504 22.07 -9.91 -7.36
C LYS A 504 23.43 -9.18 -7.43
N ARG A 505 24.24 -9.49 -8.45
CA ARG A 505 25.52 -8.80 -8.68
C ARG A 505 25.35 -7.32 -9.06
N ALA A 506 24.27 -6.96 -9.75
CA ALA A 506 23.96 -5.57 -10.10
C ALA A 506 23.52 -4.78 -8.87
N VAL A 507 22.65 -5.37 -8.05
CA VAL A 507 22.20 -4.76 -6.78
C VAL A 507 23.39 -4.44 -5.87
N GLU A 508 24.30 -5.38 -5.67
CA GLU A 508 25.51 -5.15 -4.85
C GLU A 508 26.35 -3.95 -5.32
N ARG A 509 26.32 -3.62 -6.62
CA ARG A 509 27.04 -2.47 -7.17
C ARG A 509 26.31 -1.13 -6.99
N SER A 510 25.04 -1.14 -6.66
CA SER A 510 24.21 0.04 -6.42
C SER A 510 24.15 0.45 -4.96
N ARG A 511 24.57 -0.46 -4.06
CA ARG A 511 24.49 -0.26 -2.62
C ARG A 511 25.53 0.74 -2.12
N ASP A 512 25.22 1.42 -1.02
CA ASP A 512 26.08 2.41 -0.34
C ASP A 512 26.65 3.51 -1.26
N TRP A 513 26.10 3.70 -2.47
CA TRP A 513 26.63 4.59 -3.50
C TRP A 513 26.78 6.04 -3.04
N ALA A 514 25.79 6.55 -2.29
CA ALA A 514 25.77 7.93 -1.78
C ALA A 514 26.25 8.05 -0.32
N LYS A 515 26.96 7.04 0.17
CA LYS A 515 27.58 7.06 1.50
C LYS A 515 28.96 7.68 1.36
N ASP A 516 29.15 8.85 1.96
CA ASP A 516 30.46 9.58 1.98
C ASP A 516 31.48 8.86 2.85
#